data_40f2df459210e4a9d117e85cc9168fe2
#
_entry.id   40f2df459210e4a9d117e85cc9168fe2
#
_cell.length_a   1.000
_cell.length_b   1.000
_cell.length_c   1.000
_cell.angle_alpha   90.00
_cell.angle_beta   90.00
_cell.angle_gamma   90.00
#
_symmetry.space_group_name_H-M   'P 1'
#
loop_
_entity.id
_entity.type
_entity.pdbx_description
1 polymer ?
#
loop_
_entity_poly.entity_id
_entity_poly.type
_entity_poly.pdbx_seq_one_letter_code
_entity_poly.pdbx_strand_id
1 'polypeptide(L)'
;MSTSKLPGHLKSILSHPSTLEEHHMNHFLGNNGSLHVKPTSEQEIAAVLKYATEHGKKVVIEGNGTKKGFGGLIDTADLLLSLTEYSGIVEHTVGDMTVTVKAGTPFGELQTYLKTYNQQVSLDPPLGDYATIGGVIAANESGPKRLSYGSARDAVIGMRVVYSEGTIVRLGGKVVKNVAGYDMNKLFIGSMGTLGVISEITLKLRPLPKYQSVLFLSFSTGNIEEIYAFVSKVLDSMIEPVALELLNPSLAEDVIGQHLFTLVISFEDVESSVHYQENYIKSIQPSDTILKVLHEKEAEVFWGFFSNISPNGARCSSEEETEATLKIGVPNMNVLDVINKSTALKMSRPMLIKAHGGVGHGLCSVYIKGSEDAILSVITSFIETAKTYGGYVVVKHLPFILRQKVNVWGEKPSHFPLLAEIKAKMDAKNVLNYKRFIGGI
;
A
#
# COMPACT_ATOMS: atom_id res chain seq x y z
N MET A 1 -9.97 -0.94 -39.45
CA MET A 1 -10.85 -0.40 -38.41
C MET A 1 -11.98 -1.39 -38.17
N SER A 2 -11.81 -2.32 -37.25
CA SER A 2 -12.84 -3.30 -36.89
C SER A 2 -13.55 -2.76 -35.66
N THR A 3 -14.80 -2.33 -35.84
CA THR A 3 -15.72 -2.10 -34.72
C THR A 3 -15.88 -3.40 -33.97
N SER A 4 -15.19 -3.52 -32.84
CA SER A 4 -15.31 -4.69 -31.96
C SER A 4 -16.73 -4.72 -31.40
N LYS A 5 -17.59 -5.52 -32.02
CA LYS A 5 -18.85 -5.89 -31.34
C LYS A 5 -18.45 -6.50 -30.02
N LEU A 6 -18.90 -5.90 -28.92
CA LEU A 6 -18.83 -6.49 -27.57
C LEU A 6 -19.15 -7.98 -27.68
N PRO A 7 -18.28 -8.90 -27.26
CA PRO A 7 -18.53 -10.33 -27.43
C PRO A 7 -19.84 -10.68 -26.74
N GLY A 8 -20.86 -11.09 -27.53
CA GLY A 8 -22.18 -11.41 -26.99
C GLY A 8 -22.17 -12.41 -25.86
N HIS A 9 -21.14 -13.27 -25.87
CA HIS A 9 -20.89 -14.26 -24.81
C HIS A 9 -20.48 -13.59 -23.47
N LEU A 10 -19.70 -12.51 -23.47
CA LEU A 10 -19.34 -11.81 -22.23
C LEU A 10 -20.56 -11.10 -21.60
N LYS A 11 -21.48 -10.61 -22.45
CA LYS A 11 -22.75 -10.05 -21.97
C LYS A 11 -23.67 -11.09 -21.31
N SER A 12 -23.64 -12.33 -21.78
CA SER A 12 -24.46 -13.41 -21.18
C SER A 12 -23.92 -13.96 -19.87
N ILE A 13 -22.65 -13.69 -19.54
CA ILE A 13 -22.01 -14.07 -18.29
C ILE A 13 -22.44 -13.16 -17.13
N LEU A 14 -22.67 -11.88 -17.41
CA LEU A 14 -22.94 -10.86 -16.41
C LEU A 14 -24.45 -10.71 -16.17
N SER A 15 -24.84 -10.62 -14.91
CA SER A 15 -26.25 -10.49 -14.50
C SER A 15 -26.86 -9.17 -14.95
N HIS A 16 -26.05 -8.12 -15.10
CA HIS A 16 -26.49 -6.80 -15.51
C HIS A 16 -25.66 -6.28 -16.70
N PRO A 17 -26.29 -5.89 -17.82
CA PRO A 17 -25.58 -5.33 -19.00
C PRO A 17 -24.76 -4.08 -18.72
N SER A 18 -25.14 -3.28 -17.70
CA SER A 18 -24.43 -2.06 -17.26
C SER A 18 -23.08 -2.33 -16.60
N THR A 19 -22.77 -3.58 -16.31
CA THR A 19 -21.47 -3.97 -15.74
C THR A 19 -20.38 -4.20 -16.80
N LEU A 20 -20.70 -3.98 -18.08
CA LEU A 20 -19.78 -4.09 -19.21
C LEU A 20 -19.82 -2.80 -20.04
N GLU A 21 -18.72 -2.06 -20.00
CA GLU A 21 -18.57 -0.76 -20.67
C GLU A 21 -17.35 -0.78 -21.59
N GLU A 22 -17.47 -0.18 -22.82
CA GLU A 22 -16.29 0.12 -23.63
C GLU A 22 -15.55 1.30 -23.01
N HIS A 23 -14.26 1.12 -22.71
CA HIS A 23 -13.44 2.17 -22.09
C HIS A 23 -12.64 2.88 -23.19
N HIS A 24 -13.02 4.11 -23.51
CA HIS A 24 -12.40 4.90 -24.58
C HIS A 24 -11.29 5.83 -24.11
N MET A 25 -11.09 5.98 -22.80
CA MET A 25 -10.06 6.87 -22.23
C MET A 25 -8.92 6.07 -21.62
N ASN A 26 -7.74 6.15 -22.24
CA ASN A 26 -6.52 5.61 -21.66
C ASN A 26 -6.00 6.55 -20.58
N HIS A 27 -5.84 6.01 -19.39
CA HIS A 27 -5.20 6.74 -18.29
C HIS A 27 -3.68 6.76 -18.51
N PHE A 28 -3.03 7.92 -18.35
CA PHE A 28 -1.58 8.10 -18.58
C PHE A 28 -0.69 7.21 -17.68
N LEU A 29 -1.24 6.70 -16.59
CA LEU A 29 -0.56 5.71 -15.74
C LEU A 29 -0.58 4.29 -16.33
N GLY A 30 -1.21 4.03 -17.48
CA GLY A 30 -1.33 2.68 -18.06
C GLY A 30 -2.14 1.74 -17.17
N ASN A 31 -1.93 0.43 -17.31
CA ASN A 31 -2.75 -0.60 -16.65
C ASN A 31 -4.25 -0.41 -16.96
N ASN A 32 -4.55 -0.08 -18.20
CA ASN A 32 -5.89 0.13 -18.73
C ASN A 32 -6.48 -1.19 -19.27
N GLY A 33 -7.77 -1.18 -19.59
CA GLY A 33 -8.41 -2.26 -20.34
C GLY A 33 -9.36 -1.69 -21.38
N SER A 34 -9.44 -2.35 -22.54
CA SER A 34 -10.34 -1.94 -23.63
C SER A 34 -11.82 -2.13 -23.27
N LEU A 35 -12.12 -3.16 -22.48
CA LEU A 35 -13.44 -3.43 -21.93
C LEU A 35 -13.38 -3.39 -20.41
N HIS A 36 -14.27 -2.61 -19.81
CA HIS A 36 -14.40 -2.53 -18.34
C HIS A 36 -15.50 -3.48 -17.89
N VAL A 37 -15.15 -4.41 -17.00
CA VAL A 37 -16.03 -5.44 -16.46
C VAL A 37 -16.13 -5.28 -14.96
N LYS A 38 -17.35 -5.14 -14.44
CA LYS A 38 -17.65 -4.94 -13.01
C LYS A 38 -18.54 -6.08 -12.50
N PRO A 39 -17.98 -7.25 -12.15
CA PRO A 39 -18.77 -8.37 -11.64
C PRO A 39 -19.39 -8.04 -10.29
N THR A 40 -20.58 -8.58 -10.03
CA THR A 40 -21.34 -8.41 -8.78
C THR A 40 -21.30 -9.67 -7.90
N SER A 41 -20.81 -10.78 -8.46
CA SER A 41 -20.68 -12.07 -7.76
C SER A 41 -19.34 -12.75 -8.02
N GLU A 42 -18.96 -13.67 -7.14
CA GLU A 42 -17.75 -14.48 -7.30
C GLU A 42 -17.84 -15.41 -8.52
N GLN A 43 -19.05 -15.88 -8.83
CA GLN A 43 -19.33 -16.71 -9.98
C GLN A 43 -19.11 -15.93 -11.28
N GLU A 44 -19.48 -14.65 -11.33
CA GLU A 44 -19.20 -13.78 -12.48
C GLU A 44 -17.69 -13.54 -12.63
N ILE A 45 -16.96 -13.31 -11.52
CA ILE A 45 -15.49 -13.20 -11.56
C ILE A 45 -14.90 -14.47 -12.19
N ALA A 46 -15.32 -15.66 -11.71
CA ALA A 46 -14.84 -16.94 -12.21
C ALA A 46 -15.15 -17.15 -13.71
N ALA A 47 -16.36 -16.80 -14.13
CA ALA A 47 -16.79 -16.95 -15.51
C ALA A 47 -16.05 -16.00 -16.47
N VAL A 48 -15.79 -14.73 -16.06
CA VAL A 48 -14.99 -13.75 -16.81
C VAL A 48 -13.54 -14.23 -16.97
N LEU A 49 -12.92 -14.75 -15.91
CA LEU A 49 -11.55 -15.26 -15.96
C LEU A 49 -11.44 -16.51 -16.84
N LYS A 50 -12.39 -17.44 -16.72
CA LYS A 50 -12.48 -18.61 -17.59
C LYS A 50 -12.58 -18.20 -19.06
N TYR A 51 -13.49 -17.27 -19.38
CA TYR A 51 -13.61 -16.70 -20.72
C TYR A 51 -12.29 -16.11 -21.21
N ALA A 52 -11.64 -15.28 -20.40
CA ALA A 52 -10.36 -14.66 -20.76
C ALA A 52 -9.28 -15.71 -21.05
N THR A 53 -9.19 -16.75 -20.23
CA THR A 53 -8.25 -17.86 -20.39
C THR A 53 -8.50 -18.68 -21.65
N GLU A 54 -9.77 -19.00 -21.95
CA GLU A 54 -10.15 -19.77 -23.14
C GLU A 54 -9.88 -18.98 -24.43
N HIS A 55 -10.05 -17.66 -24.41
CA HIS A 55 -9.88 -16.79 -25.58
C HIS A 55 -8.53 -16.05 -25.63
N GLY A 56 -7.57 -16.39 -24.74
CA GLY A 56 -6.24 -15.78 -24.72
C GLY A 56 -6.24 -14.28 -24.41
N LYS A 57 -7.26 -13.78 -23.68
CA LYS A 57 -7.40 -12.37 -23.31
C LYS A 57 -6.59 -12.01 -22.07
N LYS A 58 -5.99 -10.81 -22.08
CA LYS A 58 -5.28 -10.27 -20.91
C LYS A 58 -6.21 -9.45 -20.03
N VAL A 59 -6.10 -9.65 -18.72
CA VAL A 59 -6.96 -9.03 -17.72
C VAL A 59 -6.13 -8.19 -16.77
N VAL A 60 -6.43 -6.90 -16.68
CA VAL A 60 -5.98 -6.05 -15.56
C VAL A 60 -7.03 -6.10 -14.46
N ILE A 61 -6.58 -6.34 -13.22
CA ILE A 61 -7.44 -6.43 -12.04
C ILE A 61 -7.25 -5.17 -11.22
N GLU A 62 -8.36 -4.52 -10.84
CA GLU A 62 -8.31 -3.36 -9.94
C GLU A 62 -9.48 -3.36 -8.93
N GLY A 63 -9.29 -2.61 -7.83
CA GLY A 63 -10.38 -2.08 -7.01
C GLY A 63 -10.69 -0.67 -7.49
N ASN A 64 -10.55 0.34 -6.62
CA ASN A 64 -10.76 1.76 -6.97
C ASN A 64 -9.58 2.42 -7.71
N GLY A 65 -8.65 1.67 -8.30
CA GLY A 65 -7.57 2.22 -9.13
C GLY A 65 -6.50 3.05 -8.39
N THR A 66 -6.54 3.17 -7.06
CA THR A 66 -5.60 4.01 -6.29
C THR A 66 -4.12 3.69 -6.56
N LYS A 67 -3.81 2.47 -7.02
CA LYS A 67 -2.47 1.97 -7.33
C LYS A 67 -2.24 1.72 -8.83
N LYS A 68 -2.96 2.44 -9.69
CA LYS A 68 -2.84 2.30 -11.15
C LYS A 68 -1.40 2.56 -11.65
N GLY A 69 -0.68 3.50 -11.03
CA GLY A 69 0.74 3.80 -11.31
C GLY A 69 1.76 2.81 -10.77
N PHE A 70 1.32 1.72 -10.08
CA PHE A 70 2.22 0.76 -9.44
C PHE A 70 2.43 -0.49 -10.31
N GLY A 71 3.67 -0.68 -10.78
CA GLY A 71 4.05 -1.78 -11.65
C GLY A 71 3.35 -1.74 -13.01
N GLY A 72 3.57 -2.79 -13.81
CA GLY A 72 2.93 -2.92 -15.12
C GLY A 72 3.70 -2.28 -16.26
N LEU A 73 3.96 -3.11 -17.29
CA LEU A 73 4.64 -2.73 -18.53
C LEU A 73 3.70 -2.87 -19.74
N ILE A 74 2.38 -2.91 -19.48
CA ILE A 74 1.34 -2.91 -20.51
C ILE A 74 0.50 -1.66 -20.31
N ASP A 75 0.31 -0.90 -21.38
CA ASP A 75 -0.56 0.27 -21.36
C ASP A 75 -2.02 -0.15 -21.25
N THR A 76 -2.50 -0.98 -22.19
CA THR A 76 -3.88 -1.39 -22.27
C THR A 76 -3.99 -2.89 -22.51
N ALA A 77 -4.73 -3.58 -21.63
CA ALA A 77 -5.10 -4.99 -21.77
C ALA A 77 -6.45 -5.15 -22.47
N ASP A 78 -6.87 -6.39 -22.75
CA ASP A 78 -8.19 -6.66 -23.34
C ASP A 78 -9.32 -6.29 -22.36
N LEU A 79 -9.18 -6.67 -21.09
CA LEU A 79 -10.19 -6.48 -20.05
C LEU A 79 -9.61 -5.74 -18.84
N LEU A 80 -10.42 -4.83 -18.27
CA LEU A 80 -10.23 -4.25 -16.95
C LEU A 80 -11.31 -4.84 -16.02
N LEU A 81 -10.91 -5.72 -15.13
CA LEU A 81 -11.79 -6.35 -14.15
C LEU A 81 -11.78 -5.52 -12.86
N SER A 82 -12.81 -4.73 -12.65
CA SER A 82 -12.97 -3.92 -11.43
C SER A 82 -13.86 -4.65 -10.42
N LEU A 83 -13.37 -4.76 -9.18
CA LEU A 83 -14.11 -5.42 -8.10
C LEU A 83 -15.00 -4.46 -7.30
N THR A 84 -15.15 -3.21 -7.71
CA THR A 84 -15.90 -2.18 -6.97
C THR A 84 -17.35 -2.56 -6.67
N GLU A 85 -18.01 -3.26 -7.62
CA GLU A 85 -19.40 -3.74 -7.43
C GLU A 85 -19.47 -5.05 -6.61
N TYR A 86 -18.33 -5.69 -6.37
CA TYR A 86 -18.23 -6.88 -5.50
C TYR A 86 -17.75 -6.48 -4.12
N SER A 87 -18.59 -5.79 -3.37
CA SER A 87 -18.29 -5.19 -2.07
C SER A 87 -19.26 -5.68 -0.96
N GLY A 88 -18.91 -5.41 0.28
CA GLY A 88 -19.73 -5.68 1.46
C GLY A 88 -19.12 -6.70 2.43
N ILE A 89 -19.69 -6.77 3.61
CA ILE A 89 -19.30 -7.69 4.68
C ILE A 89 -20.01 -9.01 4.46
N VAL A 90 -19.23 -10.10 4.44
CA VAL A 90 -19.76 -11.46 4.32
C VAL A 90 -20.16 -12.01 5.69
N GLU A 91 -19.28 -11.79 6.69
CA GLU A 91 -19.50 -12.26 8.06
C GLU A 91 -18.65 -11.46 9.04
N HIS A 92 -19.21 -11.13 10.19
CA HIS A 92 -18.48 -10.51 11.30
C HIS A 92 -18.77 -11.27 12.59
N THR A 93 -17.76 -11.91 13.15
CA THR A 93 -17.84 -12.62 14.43
C THR A 93 -17.21 -11.77 15.51
N VAL A 94 -18.02 -10.92 16.15
CA VAL A 94 -17.57 -9.91 17.12
C VAL A 94 -16.78 -10.54 18.27
N GLY A 95 -17.25 -11.64 18.84
CA GLY A 95 -16.60 -12.32 19.96
C GLY A 95 -15.24 -12.92 19.62
N ASP A 96 -15.06 -13.39 18.38
CA ASP A 96 -13.81 -13.98 17.92
C ASP A 96 -12.86 -12.93 17.29
N MET A 97 -13.30 -11.67 17.25
CA MET A 97 -12.57 -10.56 16.63
C MET A 97 -12.13 -10.89 15.20
N THR A 98 -13.04 -11.39 14.38
CA THR A 98 -12.78 -11.74 12.98
C THR A 98 -13.86 -11.18 12.06
N VAL A 99 -13.46 -10.71 10.88
CA VAL A 99 -14.37 -10.28 9.81
C VAL A 99 -13.98 -10.91 8.49
N THR A 100 -14.97 -11.35 7.71
CA THR A 100 -14.80 -11.76 6.30
C THR A 100 -15.49 -10.73 5.43
N VAL A 101 -14.76 -10.19 4.45
CA VAL A 101 -15.26 -9.14 3.56
C VAL A 101 -14.96 -9.47 2.11
N LYS A 102 -15.78 -8.97 1.19
CA LYS A 102 -15.53 -9.01 -0.24
C LYS A 102 -14.41 -8.05 -0.62
N ALA A 103 -13.57 -8.43 -1.58
CA ALA A 103 -12.34 -7.71 -1.90
C ALA A 103 -12.56 -6.27 -2.43
N GLY A 104 -13.71 -5.99 -3.04
CA GLY A 104 -14.07 -4.65 -3.52
C GLY A 104 -14.51 -3.67 -2.44
N THR A 105 -14.66 -4.11 -1.20
CA THR A 105 -15.07 -3.24 -0.08
C THR A 105 -14.04 -2.14 0.17
N PRO A 106 -14.43 -0.84 0.17
CA PRO A 106 -13.54 0.24 0.58
C PRO A 106 -13.03 0.06 2.00
N PHE A 107 -11.74 0.25 2.22
CA PHE A 107 -11.12 0.02 3.53
C PHE A 107 -11.67 0.97 4.60
N GLY A 108 -11.90 2.25 4.25
CA GLY A 108 -12.51 3.23 5.16
C GLY A 108 -13.93 2.88 5.59
N GLU A 109 -14.76 2.33 4.67
CA GLU A 109 -16.11 1.85 4.99
C GLU A 109 -16.06 0.66 5.96
N LEU A 110 -15.13 -0.28 5.75
CA LEU A 110 -14.91 -1.40 6.66
C LEU A 110 -14.51 -0.92 8.06
N GLN A 111 -13.57 0.03 8.15
CA GLN A 111 -13.15 0.61 9.43
C GLN A 111 -14.30 1.34 10.13
N THR A 112 -15.10 2.11 9.39
CA THR A 112 -16.29 2.81 9.92
C THR A 112 -17.31 1.83 10.48
N TYR A 113 -17.58 0.73 9.78
CA TYR A 113 -18.46 -0.33 10.26
C TYR A 113 -17.91 -0.99 11.55
N LEU A 114 -16.63 -1.37 11.56
CA LEU A 114 -16.01 -2.04 12.72
C LEU A 114 -15.93 -1.13 13.94
N LYS A 115 -15.78 0.16 13.76
CA LYS A 115 -15.79 1.17 14.83
C LYS A 115 -17.10 1.14 15.65
N THR A 116 -18.24 0.79 15.04
CA THR A 116 -19.52 0.61 15.76
C THR A 116 -19.52 -0.55 16.75
N TYR A 117 -18.55 -1.47 16.62
CA TYR A 117 -18.35 -2.62 17.52
C TYR A 117 -17.09 -2.45 18.40
N ASN A 118 -16.53 -1.24 18.48
CA ASN A 118 -15.24 -0.96 19.16
C ASN A 118 -14.09 -1.86 18.66
N GLN A 119 -14.07 -2.18 17.36
CA GLN A 119 -13.05 -2.99 16.71
C GLN A 119 -12.47 -2.28 15.50
N GLN A 120 -11.29 -2.73 15.07
CA GLN A 120 -10.60 -2.22 13.88
C GLN A 120 -9.77 -3.30 13.19
N VAL A 121 -9.55 -3.13 11.90
CA VAL A 121 -8.45 -3.80 11.19
C VAL A 121 -7.15 -3.09 11.55
N SER A 122 -6.16 -3.84 12.05
CA SER A 122 -4.85 -3.29 12.40
C SER A 122 -3.96 -3.10 11.17
N LEU A 123 -4.39 -2.24 10.26
CA LEU A 123 -3.67 -1.77 9.08
C LEU A 123 -3.96 -0.28 8.88
N ASP A 124 -2.98 0.44 8.37
CA ASP A 124 -3.06 1.87 8.07
C ASP A 124 -2.55 2.18 6.65
N PRO A 125 -3.17 1.61 5.61
CA PRO A 125 -2.69 1.77 4.24
C PRO A 125 -2.83 3.22 3.76
N PRO A 126 -1.91 3.69 2.88
CA PRO A 126 -2.11 4.95 2.19
C PRO A 126 -3.42 4.95 1.42
N LEU A 127 -4.10 6.10 1.39
CA LEU A 127 -5.38 6.30 0.71
C LEU A 127 -6.46 5.34 1.20
N GLY A 128 -6.50 5.06 2.52
CA GLY A 128 -7.43 4.08 3.12
C GLY A 128 -8.89 4.33 2.77
N ASP A 129 -9.33 5.59 2.72
CA ASP A 129 -10.71 5.96 2.38
C ASP A 129 -11.09 5.62 0.93
N TYR A 130 -10.10 5.50 0.05
CA TYR A 130 -10.31 5.22 -1.38
C TYR A 130 -9.94 3.80 -1.77
N ALA A 131 -8.96 3.20 -1.10
CA ALA A 131 -8.45 1.87 -1.44
C ALA A 131 -9.45 0.77 -1.06
N THR A 132 -9.63 -0.24 -1.91
CA THR A 132 -10.37 -1.45 -1.55
C THR A 132 -9.50 -2.39 -0.74
N ILE A 133 -10.11 -3.18 0.15
CA ILE A 133 -9.37 -4.14 0.98
C ILE A 133 -8.60 -5.15 0.13
N GLY A 134 -9.16 -5.63 -0.98
CA GLY A 134 -8.47 -6.50 -1.93
C GLY A 134 -7.22 -5.87 -2.52
N GLY A 135 -7.30 -4.58 -2.90
CA GLY A 135 -6.16 -3.82 -3.41
C GLY A 135 -5.08 -3.58 -2.35
N VAL A 136 -5.46 -3.34 -1.09
CA VAL A 136 -4.53 -3.21 0.06
C VAL A 136 -3.77 -4.52 0.27
N ILE A 137 -4.47 -5.66 0.31
CA ILE A 137 -3.87 -6.98 0.53
C ILE A 137 -3.03 -7.43 -0.66
N ALA A 138 -3.53 -7.26 -1.90
CA ALA A 138 -2.80 -7.65 -3.11
C ALA A 138 -1.47 -6.88 -3.28
N ALA A 139 -1.39 -5.63 -2.79
CA ALA A 139 -0.18 -4.81 -2.81
C ALA A 139 0.66 -4.92 -1.53
N ASN A 140 0.21 -5.65 -0.51
CA ASN A 140 0.83 -5.73 0.82
C ASN A 140 1.12 -4.33 1.40
N GLU A 141 0.09 -3.47 1.39
CA GLU A 141 0.20 -2.10 1.90
C GLU A 141 0.16 -2.05 3.42
N SER A 142 0.96 -1.16 3.95
CA SER A 142 0.97 -0.76 5.36
C SER A 142 1.51 0.65 5.47
N GLY A 143 1.13 1.36 6.52
CA GLY A 143 1.61 2.70 6.84
C GLY A 143 2.52 2.73 8.07
N PRO A 144 2.65 3.89 8.73
CA PRO A 144 3.50 4.14 9.89
C PRO A 144 3.22 3.24 11.10
N LYS A 145 1.94 2.92 11.35
CA LYS A 145 1.53 2.07 12.49
C LYS A 145 1.94 0.61 12.33
N ARG A 146 2.57 0.27 11.19
CA ARG A 146 3.17 -1.04 10.98
C ARG A 146 4.11 -1.46 12.11
N LEU A 147 4.72 -0.52 12.81
CA LEU A 147 5.63 -0.79 13.93
C LEU A 147 4.97 -1.70 14.97
N SER A 148 3.74 -1.39 15.40
CA SER A 148 2.98 -2.22 16.35
C SER A 148 1.96 -3.14 15.67
N TYR A 149 1.37 -2.71 14.57
CA TYR A 149 0.28 -3.43 13.91
C TYR A 149 0.75 -4.61 13.07
N GLY A 150 2.01 -4.57 12.59
CA GLY A 150 2.52 -5.52 11.62
C GLY A 150 2.06 -5.18 10.20
N SER A 151 1.89 -6.21 9.38
CA SER A 151 1.55 -6.09 7.95
C SER A 151 0.27 -6.84 7.62
N ALA A 152 -0.18 -6.74 6.37
CA ALA A 152 -1.26 -7.57 5.85
C ALA A 152 -1.03 -9.07 6.09
N ARG A 153 0.24 -9.52 6.10
CA ARG A 153 0.60 -10.92 6.38
C ARG A 153 0.27 -11.35 7.81
N ASP A 154 0.17 -10.41 8.73
CA ASP A 154 -0.14 -10.65 10.14
C ASP A 154 -1.64 -10.53 10.43
N ALA A 155 -2.37 -9.73 9.64
CA ALA A 155 -3.80 -9.49 9.80
C ALA A 155 -4.67 -10.53 9.08
N VAL A 156 -4.23 -11.03 7.90
CA VAL A 156 -5.01 -11.99 7.08
C VAL A 156 -4.85 -13.40 7.61
N ILE A 157 -5.97 -14.04 7.94
CA ILE A 157 -6.05 -15.43 8.42
C ILE A 157 -6.71 -16.38 7.42
N GLY A 158 -7.44 -15.86 6.44
CA GLY A 158 -8.03 -16.65 5.36
C GLY A 158 -8.39 -15.79 4.16
N MET A 159 -8.56 -16.41 3.01
CA MET A 159 -9.04 -15.76 1.80
C MET A 159 -9.70 -16.73 0.84
N ARG A 160 -10.49 -16.20 -0.09
CA ARG A 160 -10.91 -16.89 -1.31
C ARG A 160 -10.24 -16.26 -2.49
N VAL A 161 -9.83 -17.10 -3.43
CA VAL A 161 -9.10 -16.68 -4.63
C VAL A 161 -9.72 -17.36 -5.83
N VAL A 162 -9.89 -16.62 -6.91
CA VAL A 162 -10.32 -17.15 -8.21
C VAL A 162 -9.09 -17.21 -9.13
N TYR A 163 -8.76 -18.42 -9.59
CA TYR A 163 -7.66 -18.64 -10.53
C TYR A 163 -8.03 -18.25 -11.96
N SER A 164 -7.03 -18.16 -12.84
CA SER A 164 -7.23 -17.72 -14.22
C SER A 164 -8.20 -18.59 -15.01
N GLU A 165 -8.31 -19.90 -14.70
CA GLU A 165 -9.25 -20.83 -15.33
C GLU A 165 -10.66 -20.80 -14.71
N GLY A 166 -10.91 -19.93 -13.71
CA GLY A 166 -12.21 -19.76 -13.06
C GLY A 166 -12.42 -20.66 -11.84
N THR A 167 -11.42 -21.43 -11.42
CA THR A 167 -11.50 -22.26 -10.19
C THR A 167 -11.47 -21.35 -8.95
N ILE A 168 -12.44 -21.53 -8.05
CA ILE A 168 -12.53 -20.82 -6.78
C ILE A 168 -11.91 -21.67 -5.69
N VAL A 169 -10.93 -21.12 -4.96
CA VAL A 169 -10.22 -21.83 -3.90
C VAL A 169 -10.33 -21.05 -2.58
N ARG A 170 -10.54 -21.78 -1.49
CA ARG A 170 -10.49 -21.22 -0.14
C ARG A 170 -9.17 -21.57 0.52
N LEU A 171 -8.51 -20.59 1.10
CA LEU A 171 -7.21 -20.68 1.76
C LEU A 171 -7.33 -20.23 3.22
N GLY A 172 -6.64 -20.90 4.13
CA GLY A 172 -6.74 -20.57 5.56
C GLY A 172 -8.14 -20.78 6.15
N GLY A 173 -8.45 -20.08 7.21
CA GLY A 173 -9.74 -20.15 7.90
C GLY A 173 -9.75 -19.40 9.22
N LYS A 174 -10.91 -19.37 9.91
CA LYS A 174 -11.13 -18.71 11.20
C LYS A 174 -10.56 -19.52 12.39
N VAL A 175 -9.34 -20.03 12.25
CA VAL A 175 -8.69 -20.84 13.29
C VAL A 175 -7.46 -20.09 13.82
N VAL A 176 -7.28 -20.12 15.14
CA VAL A 176 -6.15 -19.45 15.82
C VAL A 176 -4.80 -20.04 15.41
N LYS A 177 -4.77 -21.36 15.12
CA LYS A 177 -3.60 -22.08 14.60
C LYS A 177 -4.03 -22.99 13.46
N ASN A 178 -3.52 -22.73 12.26
CA ASN A 178 -3.59 -23.67 11.15
C ASN A 178 -2.27 -24.46 11.10
N VAL A 179 -2.18 -25.56 11.84
CA VAL A 179 -0.97 -26.40 11.93
C VAL A 179 -0.98 -27.55 10.92
N ALA A 180 -2.13 -27.91 10.36
CA ALA A 180 -2.26 -29.02 9.43
C ALA A 180 -2.15 -28.60 7.95
N GLY A 181 -2.33 -27.34 7.62
CA GLY A 181 -2.28 -26.81 6.26
C GLY A 181 -1.17 -25.81 6.05
N TYR A 182 -0.73 -25.67 4.80
CA TYR A 182 0.18 -24.60 4.41
C TYR A 182 -0.52 -23.25 4.47
N ASP A 183 0.17 -22.20 4.93
CA ASP A 183 -0.34 -20.83 4.91
C ASP A 183 -0.22 -20.22 3.49
N MET A 184 -1.08 -20.70 2.61
CA MET A 184 -1.11 -20.26 1.21
C MET A 184 -1.57 -18.79 1.06
N ASN A 185 -2.18 -18.19 2.09
CA ASN A 185 -2.55 -16.76 2.06
C ASN A 185 -1.33 -15.89 1.77
N LYS A 186 -0.18 -16.26 2.35
CA LYS A 186 1.10 -15.53 2.21
C LYS A 186 1.61 -15.46 0.76
N LEU A 187 1.17 -16.36 -0.11
CA LEU A 187 1.51 -16.37 -1.53
C LEU A 187 0.79 -15.24 -2.29
N PHE A 188 -0.47 -14.97 -1.93
CA PHE A 188 -1.31 -13.98 -2.62
C PHE A 188 -1.14 -12.58 -2.07
N ILE A 189 -0.77 -12.42 -0.78
CA ILE A 189 -0.49 -11.13 -0.17
C ILE A 189 0.76 -10.52 -0.84
N GLY A 190 0.58 -9.38 -1.50
CA GLY A 190 1.66 -8.71 -2.24
C GLY A 190 1.93 -9.25 -3.65
N SER A 191 1.11 -10.20 -4.15
CA SER A 191 1.26 -10.75 -5.51
C SER A 191 0.80 -9.80 -6.62
N MET A 192 0.27 -8.62 -6.31
CA MET A 192 -0.28 -7.67 -7.26
C MET A 192 -1.39 -8.26 -8.17
N GLY A 193 -2.08 -9.31 -7.71
CA GLY A 193 -3.11 -9.99 -8.48
C GLY A 193 -2.59 -10.82 -9.67
N THR A 194 -1.29 -11.10 -9.73
CA THR A 194 -0.70 -11.87 -10.83
C THR A 194 -0.91 -13.39 -10.71
N LEU A 195 -1.27 -13.89 -9.54
CA LEU A 195 -1.44 -15.32 -9.26
C LEU A 195 -2.91 -15.74 -9.16
N GLY A 196 -3.81 -14.80 -8.99
CA GLY A 196 -5.25 -15.02 -8.82
C GLY A 196 -5.95 -13.74 -8.41
N VAL A 197 -7.26 -13.70 -8.58
CA VAL A 197 -8.12 -12.61 -8.09
C VAL A 197 -8.55 -12.94 -6.67
N ILE A 198 -8.11 -12.14 -5.70
CA ILE A 198 -8.61 -12.24 -4.32
C ILE A 198 -10.07 -11.77 -4.35
N SER A 199 -11.00 -12.66 -4.00
CA SER A 199 -12.43 -12.38 -3.96
C SER A 199 -12.93 -12.05 -2.56
N GLU A 200 -12.51 -12.80 -1.53
CA GLU A 200 -12.86 -12.56 -0.14
C GLU A 200 -11.63 -12.62 0.77
N ILE A 201 -11.64 -11.86 1.85
CA ILE A 201 -10.56 -11.80 2.83
C ILE A 201 -11.15 -11.96 4.23
N THR A 202 -10.58 -12.89 5.02
CA THR A 202 -10.85 -13.03 6.45
C THR A 202 -9.70 -12.41 7.23
N LEU A 203 -10.04 -11.42 8.06
CA LEU A 203 -9.10 -10.64 8.86
C LEU A 203 -9.32 -10.91 10.33
N LYS A 204 -8.23 -10.98 11.10
CA LYS A 204 -8.29 -10.79 12.55
C LYS A 204 -8.37 -9.31 12.89
N LEU A 205 -9.14 -8.98 13.91
CA LEU A 205 -9.37 -7.63 14.37
C LEU A 205 -8.61 -7.35 15.67
N ARG A 206 -8.52 -6.07 16.02
CA ARG A 206 -8.09 -5.58 17.34
C ARG A 206 -9.18 -4.69 17.93
N PRO A 207 -9.25 -4.53 19.28
CA PRO A 207 -10.06 -3.49 19.89
C PRO A 207 -9.61 -2.11 19.41
N LEU A 208 -10.50 -1.14 19.39
CA LEU A 208 -10.10 0.26 19.30
C LEU A 208 -9.29 0.64 20.54
N PRO A 209 -8.23 1.47 20.40
CA PRO A 209 -7.54 2.02 21.56
C PRO A 209 -8.50 2.87 22.39
N LYS A 210 -8.32 2.88 23.71
CA LYS A 210 -9.14 3.71 24.60
C LYS A 210 -8.70 5.16 24.61
N TYR A 211 -7.44 5.39 24.25
CA TYR A 211 -6.81 6.71 24.15
C TYR A 211 -5.68 6.67 23.14
N GLN A 212 -5.44 7.79 22.45
CA GLN A 212 -4.36 7.91 21.49
C GLN A 212 -3.72 9.30 21.55
N SER A 213 -2.42 9.34 21.28
CA SER A 213 -1.68 10.59 21.12
C SER A 213 -0.66 10.53 20.00
N VAL A 214 -0.32 11.70 19.48
CA VAL A 214 0.75 11.91 18.50
C VAL A 214 1.63 13.05 18.98
N LEU A 215 2.91 12.77 19.15
CA LEU A 215 3.93 13.74 19.50
C LEU A 215 4.76 14.08 18.27
N PHE A 216 4.99 15.37 18.06
CA PHE A 216 5.89 15.91 17.05
C PHE A 216 7.09 16.49 17.75
N LEU A 217 8.26 15.88 17.57
CA LEU A 217 9.51 16.38 18.10
C LEU A 217 10.34 16.93 16.95
N SER A 218 10.38 18.26 16.80
CA SER A 218 11.11 18.96 15.74
C SER A 218 12.48 19.38 16.21
N PHE A 219 13.52 19.08 15.44
CA PHE A 219 14.93 19.31 15.76
C PHE A 219 15.41 20.61 15.13
N SER A 220 15.65 21.64 15.94
CA SER A 220 16.04 23.00 15.49
C SER A 220 17.43 23.03 14.85
N THR A 221 18.35 22.18 15.30
CA THR A 221 19.72 22.11 14.79
C THR A 221 19.81 21.44 13.42
N GLY A 222 18.84 20.59 13.04
CA GLY A 222 18.92 19.74 11.87
C GLY A 222 20.05 18.69 11.90
N ASN A 223 20.65 18.47 13.08
CA ASN A 223 21.75 17.53 13.25
C ASN A 223 21.26 16.09 13.29
N ILE A 224 21.57 15.31 12.27
CA ILE A 224 21.17 13.88 12.14
C ILE A 224 21.75 13.02 13.27
N GLU A 225 22.94 13.32 13.78
CA GLU A 225 23.55 12.57 14.89
C GLU A 225 22.77 12.76 16.20
N GLU A 226 22.23 13.95 16.44
CA GLU A 226 21.34 14.22 17.57
C GLU A 226 20.04 13.41 17.46
N ILE A 227 19.44 13.38 16.27
CA ILE A 227 18.24 12.59 15.98
C ILE A 227 18.56 11.10 16.19
N TYR A 228 19.71 10.62 15.70
CA TYR A 228 20.16 9.25 15.88
C TYR A 228 20.27 8.88 17.36
N ALA A 229 20.94 9.71 18.16
CA ALA A 229 21.11 9.48 19.59
C ALA A 229 19.76 9.44 20.34
N PHE A 230 18.82 10.33 19.96
CA PHE A 230 17.48 10.34 20.55
C PHE A 230 16.67 9.10 20.17
N VAL A 231 16.63 8.76 18.87
CA VAL A 231 15.92 7.56 18.38
C VAL A 231 16.44 6.29 19.04
N SER A 232 17.77 6.16 19.21
CA SER A 232 18.36 5.02 19.91
C SER A 232 17.86 4.91 21.36
N LYS A 233 17.80 6.02 22.08
CA LYS A 233 17.24 6.04 23.46
C LYS A 233 15.76 5.61 23.49
N VAL A 234 14.98 6.02 22.48
CA VAL A 234 13.56 5.63 22.37
C VAL A 234 13.44 4.13 22.12
N LEU A 235 14.20 3.59 21.16
CA LEU A 235 14.15 2.17 20.80
C LEU A 235 14.69 1.24 21.92
N ASP A 236 15.65 1.71 22.71
CA ASP A 236 16.22 0.96 23.84
C ASP A 236 15.38 1.06 25.12
N SER A 237 14.30 1.85 25.09
CA SER A 237 13.46 2.09 26.27
C SER A 237 12.32 1.08 26.39
N MET A 238 11.52 1.22 27.46
CA MET A 238 10.34 0.38 27.74
C MET A 238 9.05 0.92 27.11
N ILE A 239 9.11 2.02 26.34
CA ILE A 239 7.91 2.54 25.69
C ILE A 239 7.62 1.78 24.38
N GLU A 240 6.35 1.70 24.02
CA GLU A 240 5.86 0.93 22.89
C GLU A 240 5.08 1.82 21.90
N PRO A 241 5.77 2.66 21.12
CA PRO A 241 5.08 3.49 20.13
C PRO A 241 4.44 2.63 19.03
N VAL A 242 3.24 2.99 18.63
CA VAL A 242 2.57 2.33 17.47
C VAL A 242 3.13 2.82 16.15
N ALA A 243 3.65 4.05 16.11
CA ALA A 243 4.38 4.61 14.98
C ALA A 243 5.57 5.46 15.46
N LEU A 244 6.67 5.39 14.72
CA LEU A 244 7.89 6.15 14.98
C LEU A 244 8.51 6.56 13.65
N GLU A 245 8.07 7.74 13.12
CA GLU A 245 8.36 8.19 11.75
C GLU A 245 9.20 9.47 11.75
N LEU A 246 10.31 9.46 11.04
CA LEU A 246 11.07 10.67 10.77
C LEU A 246 10.57 11.33 9.47
N LEU A 247 10.17 12.59 9.54
CA LEU A 247 9.78 13.43 8.42
C LEU A 247 10.95 14.32 7.99
N ASN A 248 11.14 14.50 6.68
CA ASN A 248 12.02 15.54 6.19
C ASN A 248 11.37 16.94 6.34
N PRO A 249 12.16 18.04 6.33
CA PRO A 249 11.64 19.40 6.54
C PRO A 249 10.50 19.79 5.61
N SER A 250 10.51 19.32 4.35
CA SER A 250 9.47 19.66 3.38
C SER A 250 8.13 19.01 3.70
N LEU A 251 8.13 17.80 4.24
CA LEU A 251 6.91 17.12 4.65
C LEU A 251 6.42 17.67 6.00
N ALA A 252 7.33 17.95 6.93
CA ALA A 252 7.00 18.53 8.22
C ALA A 252 6.36 19.91 8.09
N GLU A 253 6.80 20.73 7.12
CA GLU A 253 6.16 22.01 6.81
C GLU A 253 4.69 21.86 6.43
N ASP A 254 4.35 20.89 5.56
CA ASP A 254 2.94 20.62 5.20
C ASP A 254 2.09 20.11 6.36
N VAL A 255 2.69 19.31 7.24
CA VAL A 255 1.96 18.58 8.29
C VAL A 255 1.75 19.41 9.54
N ILE A 256 2.78 20.18 9.95
CA ILE A 256 2.78 20.92 11.23
C ILE A 256 3.21 22.38 11.08
N GLY A 257 3.48 22.85 9.86
CA GLY A 257 3.89 24.25 9.57
C GLY A 257 5.32 24.58 9.99
N GLN A 258 6.22 23.57 10.15
CA GLN A 258 7.60 23.75 10.55
C GLN A 258 8.56 23.10 9.56
N HIS A 259 9.48 23.86 8.98
CA HIS A 259 10.48 23.35 8.03
C HIS A 259 11.71 22.77 8.75
N LEU A 260 11.47 21.73 9.59
CA LEU A 260 12.49 21.06 10.42
C LEU A 260 12.35 19.54 10.29
N PHE A 261 13.46 18.80 10.48
CA PHE A 261 13.35 17.37 10.70
C PHE A 261 12.46 17.12 11.92
N THR A 262 11.40 16.33 11.73
CA THR A 262 10.42 16.09 12.77
C THR A 262 10.18 14.60 12.98
N LEU A 263 10.40 14.13 14.19
CA LEU A 263 10.05 12.78 14.60
C LEU A 263 8.59 12.75 15.06
N VAL A 264 7.79 11.93 14.42
CA VAL A 264 6.39 11.65 14.79
C VAL A 264 6.38 10.38 15.63
N ILE A 265 5.91 10.47 16.87
CA ILE A 265 5.80 9.36 17.81
C ILE A 265 4.32 9.21 18.17
N SER A 266 3.74 8.03 17.97
CA SER A 266 2.33 7.81 18.29
C SER A 266 2.16 6.71 19.32
N PHE A 267 1.24 6.92 20.26
CA PHE A 267 0.88 5.96 21.29
C PHE A 267 -0.62 5.68 21.25
N GLU A 268 -1.00 4.42 21.46
CA GLU A 268 -2.38 3.95 21.50
C GLU A 268 -2.51 2.88 22.60
N ASP A 269 -3.26 3.19 23.67
CA ASP A 269 -3.46 2.27 24.80
C ASP A 269 -4.60 2.79 25.70
N VAL A 270 -4.57 2.47 27.00
CA VAL A 270 -5.34 3.17 28.03
C VAL A 270 -4.69 4.51 28.34
N GLU A 271 -5.48 5.51 28.73
CA GLU A 271 -5.05 6.89 28.95
C GLU A 271 -3.82 7.03 29.86
N SER A 272 -3.81 6.30 30.98
CA SER A 272 -2.68 6.35 31.94
C SER A 272 -1.36 5.82 31.35
N SER A 273 -1.42 4.79 30.49
CA SER A 273 -0.26 4.25 29.79
C SER A 273 0.28 5.24 28.76
N VAL A 274 -0.62 5.87 27.99
CA VAL A 274 -0.23 6.88 26.99
C VAL A 274 0.45 8.06 27.68
N HIS A 275 -0.13 8.62 28.74
CA HIS A 275 0.47 9.72 29.49
C HIS A 275 1.81 9.37 30.14
N TYR A 276 1.99 8.14 30.62
CA TYR A 276 3.28 7.66 31.09
C TYR A 276 4.35 7.73 30.00
N GLN A 277 4.03 7.23 28.79
CA GLN A 277 4.94 7.21 27.66
C GLN A 277 5.24 8.63 27.14
N GLU A 278 4.25 9.51 27.09
CA GLU A 278 4.44 10.94 26.77
C GLU A 278 5.41 11.62 27.75
N ASN A 279 5.21 11.40 29.04
CA ASN A 279 6.07 11.98 30.07
C ASN A 279 7.50 11.45 30.01
N TYR A 280 7.66 10.17 29.62
CA TYR A 280 8.98 9.63 29.35
C TYR A 280 9.67 10.36 28.19
N ILE A 281 8.99 10.55 27.04
CA ILE A 281 9.53 11.32 25.92
C ILE A 281 9.91 12.75 26.35
N LYS A 282 9.02 13.44 27.08
CA LYS A 282 9.30 14.79 27.62
C LYS A 282 10.54 14.83 28.52
N SER A 283 10.78 13.76 29.28
CA SER A 283 11.94 13.70 30.22
C SER A 283 13.27 13.49 29.50
N ILE A 284 13.29 12.89 28.31
CA ILE A 284 14.53 12.56 27.59
C ILE A 284 14.74 13.43 26.34
N GLN A 285 13.78 14.33 25.99
CA GLN A 285 13.89 15.18 24.81
C GLN A 285 15.12 16.10 24.88
N PRO A 286 15.84 16.31 23.78
CA PRO A 286 16.94 17.28 23.72
C PRO A 286 16.46 18.71 23.94
N SER A 287 17.32 19.59 24.51
CA SER A 287 16.97 20.97 24.83
C SER A 287 16.57 21.82 23.62
N ASP A 288 17.19 21.54 22.46
CA ASP A 288 17.01 22.32 21.23
C ASP A 288 15.91 21.73 20.32
N THR A 289 14.86 21.17 20.93
CA THR A 289 13.72 20.57 20.21
C THR A 289 12.42 21.30 20.56
N ILE A 290 11.49 21.30 19.59
CA ILE A 290 10.13 21.82 19.75
C ILE A 290 9.18 20.62 19.82
N LEU A 291 8.47 20.49 20.95
CA LEU A 291 7.50 19.42 21.16
C LEU A 291 6.08 19.96 21.03
N LYS A 292 5.28 19.29 20.17
CA LYS A 292 3.82 19.47 20.07
C LYS A 292 3.15 18.13 20.28
N VAL A 293 2.04 18.11 21.00
CA VAL A 293 1.27 16.89 21.28
C VAL A 293 -0.17 17.09 20.82
N LEU A 294 -0.70 16.12 20.09
CA LEU A 294 -2.10 16.01 19.71
C LEU A 294 -2.73 14.80 20.39
N HIS A 295 -3.96 14.94 20.88
CA HIS A 295 -4.69 13.87 21.53
C HIS A 295 -5.97 13.51 20.79
N GLU A 296 -6.45 12.29 20.94
CA GLU A 296 -7.76 11.81 20.51
C GLU A 296 -8.15 12.25 19.08
N LYS A 297 -9.16 13.12 18.97
CA LYS A 297 -9.68 13.57 17.68
C LYS A 297 -8.65 14.32 16.84
N GLU A 298 -7.78 15.10 17.46
CA GLU A 298 -6.70 15.80 16.73
C GLU A 298 -5.69 14.80 16.15
N ALA A 299 -5.36 13.75 16.92
CA ALA A 299 -4.50 12.66 16.45
C ALA A 299 -5.17 11.88 15.30
N GLU A 300 -6.48 11.61 15.37
CA GLU A 300 -7.24 10.96 14.30
C GLU A 300 -7.24 11.82 13.01
N VAL A 301 -7.46 13.13 13.13
CA VAL A 301 -7.41 14.08 12.00
C VAL A 301 -6.02 14.09 11.36
N PHE A 302 -4.96 14.13 12.17
CA PHE A 302 -3.59 14.05 11.66
C PHE A 302 -3.35 12.78 10.84
N TRP A 303 -3.70 11.61 11.37
CA TRP A 303 -3.51 10.34 10.65
C TRP A 303 -4.36 10.25 9.38
N GLY A 304 -5.56 10.81 9.40
CA GLY A 304 -6.42 10.95 8.22
C GLY A 304 -5.75 11.78 7.13
N PHE A 305 -5.15 12.92 7.48
CA PHE A 305 -4.37 13.74 6.55
C PHE A 305 -3.13 12.98 6.05
N PHE A 306 -2.35 12.39 6.97
CA PHE A 306 -1.10 11.71 6.66
C PHE A 306 -1.28 10.52 5.71
N SER A 307 -2.36 9.77 5.85
CA SER A 307 -2.68 8.65 4.96
C SER A 307 -2.97 9.07 3.51
N ASN A 308 -3.31 10.34 3.28
CA ASN A 308 -3.68 10.90 1.97
C ASN A 308 -2.53 11.66 1.27
N ILE A 309 -1.31 11.64 1.79
CA ILE A 309 -0.14 12.31 1.17
C ILE A 309 0.26 11.63 -0.15
N SER A 310 0.06 10.32 -0.27
CA SER A 310 0.42 9.55 -1.46
C SER A 310 -0.42 9.95 -2.67
N PRO A 311 0.17 10.07 -3.88
CA PRO A 311 -0.61 10.27 -5.11
C PRO A 311 -1.67 9.20 -5.30
N ASN A 312 -2.88 9.63 -5.68
CA ASN A 312 -3.99 8.73 -5.97
C ASN A 312 -4.02 8.38 -7.47
N GLY A 313 -3.65 7.14 -7.81
CA GLY A 313 -3.62 6.68 -9.20
C GLY A 313 -4.98 6.65 -9.92
N ALA A 314 -6.11 6.76 -9.17
CA ALA A 314 -7.44 6.87 -9.76
C ALA A 314 -7.81 8.29 -10.22
N ARG A 315 -7.07 9.31 -9.75
CA ARG A 315 -7.32 10.70 -10.13
C ARG A 315 -6.40 11.07 -11.30
N CYS A 316 -6.94 11.76 -12.31
CA CYS A 316 -6.11 12.44 -13.30
C CYS A 316 -5.39 13.58 -12.58
N SER A 317 -4.07 13.52 -12.45
CA SER A 317 -3.27 14.71 -12.20
C SER A 317 -3.20 15.52 -13.50
N SER A 318 -3.09 16.84 -13.40
CA SER A 318 -2.77 17.68 -14.57
C SER A 318 -1.45 17.20 -15.17
N GLU A 319 -1.34 17.13 -16.50
CA GLU A 319 -0.13 16.71 -17.22
C GLU A 319 1.09 17.62 -16.96
N GLU A 320 0.92 18.73 -16.25
CA GLU A 320 1.93 19.79 -16.09
C GLU A 320 3.13 19.40 -15.23
N GLU A 321 2.97 18.48 -14.26
CA GLU A 321 4.07 18.02 -13.41
C GLU A 321 4.00 16.51 -13.15
N THR A 322 5.11 15.84 -13.40
CA THR A 322 5.23 14.40 -13.17
C THR A 322 5.41 14.10 -11.68
N GLU A 323 4.69 13.08 -11.20
CA GLU A 323 4.76 12.60 -9.82
C GLU A 323 5.33 11.17 -9.76
N ALA A 324 6.14 10.91 -8.72
CA ALA A 324 6.63 9.57 -8.41
C ALA A 324 6.56 9.29 -6.90
N THR A 325 6.36 8.03 -6.57
CA THR A 325 6.45 7.56 -5.17
C THR A 325 7.38 6.37 -5.10
N LEU A 326 8.34 6.43 -4.17
CA LEU A 326 9.26 5.35 -3.89
C LEU A 326 8.93 4.74 -2.53
N LYS A 327 9.04 3.41 -2.45
CA LYS A 327 9.17 2.68 -1.19
C LYS A 327 10.60 2.18 -1.10
N ILE A 328 11.28 2.53 -0.01
CA ILE A 328 12.67 2.17 0.24
C ILE A 328 12.72 1.32 1.49
N GLY A 329 13.35 0.15 1.42
CA GLY A 329 13.61 -0.69 2.58
C GLY A 329 15.10 -0.70 2.87
N VAL A 330 15.47 -0.34 4.11
CA VAL A 330 16.85 -0.33 4.63
C VAL A 330 16.83 -0.83 6.09
N PRO A 331 17.97 -1.18 6.70
CA PRO A 331 18.03 -1.37 8.15
C PRO A 331 17.47 -0.13 8.87
N ASN A 332 16.77 -0.32 10.00
CA ASN A 332 15.95 0.72 10.63
C ASN A 332 16.68 2.05 10.89
N MET A 333 17.91 2.02 11.38
CA MET A 333 18.69 3.25 11.65
C MET A 333 19.19 3.96 10.39
N ASN A 334 19.34 3.25 9.25
CA ASN A 334 19.71 3.88 7.97
C ASN A 334 18.54 4.65 7.33
N VAL A 335 17.35 4.58 7.93
CA VAL A 335 16.23 5.49 7.58
C VAL A 335 16.64 6.95 7.69
N LEU A 336 17.44 7.31 8.71
CA LEU A 336 17.90 8.68 8.91
C LEU A 336 18.71 9.17 7.70
N ASP A 337 19.59 8.34 7.16
CA ASP A 337 20.39 8.67 5.98
C ASP A 337 19.54 8.88 4.73
N VAL A 338 18.52 8.01 4.54
CA VAL A 338 17.56 8.11 3.41
C VAL A 338 16.78 9.43 3.50
N ILE A 339 16.28 9.77 4.70
CA ILE A 339 15.50 10.99 4.91
C ILE A 339 16.38 12.23 4.77
N ASN A 340 17.61 12.21 5.32
CA ASN A 340 18.58 13.30 5.13
C ASN A 340 18.95 13.52 3.65
N LYS A 341 19.18 12.43 2.91
CA LYS A 341 19.45 12.49 1.47
C LYS A 341 18.31 13.13 0.69
N SER A 342 17.06 12.92 1.07
CA SER A 342 15.90 13.54 0.40
C SER A 342 15.95 15.07 0.48
N THR A 343 16.47 15.62 1.56
CA THR A 343 16.65 17.07 1.76
C THR A 343 17.82 17.60 0.92
N ALA A 344 18.95 16.90 0.90
CA ALA A 344 20.12 17.28 0.12
C ALA A 344 19.85 17.29 -1.41
N LEU A 345 19.08 16.32 -1.91
CA LEU A 345 18.70 16.24 -3.32
C LEU A 345 17.76 17.38 -3.74
N LYS A 346 16.84 17.82 -2.87
CA LYS A 346 15.98 18.99 -3.13
C LYS A 346 16.79 20.27 -3.33
N MET A 347 17.81 20.50 -2.50
CA MET A 347 18.65 21.71 -2.58
C MET A 347 19.41 21.84 -3.91
N SER A 348 19.70 20.74 -4.58
CA SER A 348 20.47 20.71 -5.81
C SER A 348 19.66 20.84 -7.10
N ARG A 349 18.31 20.83 -7.05
CA ARG A 349 17.45 20.77 -8.25
C ARG A 349 16.07 21.43 -8.01
N PRO A 350 15.45 22.03 -9.06
CA PRO A 350 14.08 22.55 -8.96
C PRO A 350 13.06 21.41 -8.95
N MET A 351 12.80 20.85 -7.78
CA MET A 351 11.81 19.79 -7.56
C MET A 351 11.30 19.81 -6.12
N LEU A 352 10.16 19.20 -5.89
CA LEU A 352 9.62 18.96 -4.56
C LEU A 352 9.91 17.51 -4.16
N ILE A 353 10.56 17.32 -3.01
CA ILE A 353 10.78 16.00 -2.40
C ILE A 353 10.25 16.03 -0.98
N LYS A 354 9.21 15.24 -0.71
CA LYS A 354 8.67 14.96 0.61
C LYS A 354 9.02 13.54 0.99
N ALA A 355 9.44 13.31 2.22
CA ALA A 355 9.84 11.97 2.64
C ALA A 355 9.53 11.73 4.12
N HIS A 356 9.16 10.50 4.42
CA HIS A 356 9.11 9.98 5.78
C HIS A 356 9.64 8.56 5.84
N GLY A 357 10.03 8.12 7.03
CA GLY A 357 10.50 6.76 7.22
C GLY A 357 10.41 6.30 8.66
N GLY A 358 10.00 5.05 8.83
CA GLY A 358 9.85 4.41 10.11
C GLY A 358 11.18 3.92 10.66
N VAL A 359 11.73 4.65 11.64
CA VAL A 359 13.02 4.33 12.25
C VAL A 359 12.98 3.07 13.12
N GLY A 360 11.78 2.55 13.42
CA GLY A 360 11.60 1.27 14.12
C GLY A 360 11.47 0.05 13.18
N HIS A 361 11.22 0.25 11.88
CA HIS A 361 10.95 -0.87 10.95
C HIS A 361 11.66 -0.77 9.58
N GLY A 362 12.40 0.30 9.31
CA GLY A 362 13.27 0.38 8.15
C GLY A 362 12.61 0.70 6.79
N LEU A 363 11.33 1.09 6.76
CA LEU A 363 10.65 1.44 5.52
C LEU A 363 10.49 2.96 5.39
N CYS A 364 10.90 3.49 4.23
CA CYS A 364 10.69 4.91 3.89
C CYS A 364 9.74 5.04 2.70
N SER A 365 9.01 6.15 2.68
CA SER A 365 8.25 6.63 1.54
C SER A 365 8.81 7.97 1.08
N VAL A 366 9.07 8.10 -0.23
CA VAL A 366 9.58 9.33 -0.84
C VAL A 366 8.64 9.74 -1.95
N TYR A 367 8.09 10.94 -1.85
CA TYR A 367 7.17 11.55 -2.82
C TYR A 367 7.95 12.62 -3.59
N ILE A 368 7.95 12.53 -4.91
CA ILE A 368 8.74 13.38 -5.78
C ILE A 368 7.81 14.02 -6.80
N LYS A 369 7.94 15.33 -6.99
CA LYS A 369 7.23 16.08 -8.01
C LYS A 369 8.22 16.98 -8.76
N GLY A 370 8.24 16.89 -10.11
CA GLY A 370 9.20 17.64 -10.93
C GLY A 370 9.25 17.17 -12.37
N SER A 371 10.31 17.55 -13.10
CA SER A 371 10.50 17.09 -14.48
C SER A 371 10.86 15.61 -14.55
N GLU A 372 10.57 14.96 -15.69
CA GLU A 372 10.85 13.55 -15.92
C GLU A 372 12.32 13.18 -15.66
N ASP A 373 13.27 13.95 -16.20
CA ASP A 373 14.70 13.69 -16.04
C ASP A 373 15.16 13.84 -14.58
N ALA A 374 14.60 14.82 -13.87
CA ALA A 374 14.87 15.03 -12.46
C ALA A 374 14.39 13.83 -11.63
N ILE A 375 13.16 13.35 -11.87
CA ILE A 375 12.58 12.19 -11.20
C ILE A 375 13.43 10.94 -11.46
N LEU A 376 13.78 10.64 -12.71
CA LEU A 376 14.60 9.48 -13.07
C LEU A 376 15.96 9.51 -12.37
N SER A 377 16.60 10.68 -12.31
CA SER A 377 17.86 10.86 -11.61
C SER A 377 17.75 10.65 -10.10
N VAL A 378 16.66 11.11 -9.47
CA VAL A 378 16.40 10.90 -8.04
C VAL A 378 16.14 9.41 -7.75
N ILE A 379 15.35 8.73 -8.59
CA ILE A 379 15.12 7.29 -8.48
C ILE A 379 16.45 6.54 -8.48
N THR A 380 17.32 6.81 -9.46
CA THR A 380 18.65 6.20 -9.57
C THR A 380 19.49 6.46 -8.32
N SER A 381 19.52 7.70 -7.83
CA SER A 381 20.27 8.08 -6.63
C SER A 381 19.80 7.33 -5.38
N PHE A 382 18.48 7.12 -5.20
CA PHE A 382 17.98 6.31 -4.08
C PHE A 382 18.24 4.82 -4.23
N ILE A 383 18.21 4.28 -5.47
CA ILE A 383 18.60 2.89 -5.73
C ILE A 383 20.05 2.64 -5.29
N GLU A 384 20.98 3.53 -5.69
CA GLU A 384 22.38 3.45 -5.29
C GLU A 384 22.53 3.52 -3.75
N THR A 385 21.83 4.47 -3.11
CA THR A 385 21.90 4.61 -1.65
C THR A 385 21.34 3.40 -0.93
N ALA A 386 20.18 2.90 -1.30
CA ALA A 386 19.61 1.71 -0.67
C ALA A 386 20.55 0.50 -0.81
N LYS A 387 21.20 0.37 -1.96
CA LYS A 387 22.14 -0.72 -2.26
C LYS A 387 23.36 -0.70 -1.34
N THR A 388 23.87 0.48 -0.93
CA THR A 388 24.99 0.57 0.04
C THR A 388 24.67 -0.01 1.40
N TYR A 389 23.38 -0.03 1.77
CA TYR A 389 22.86 -0.59 3.03
C TYR A 389 22.30 -2.01 2.88
N GLY A 390 22.49 -2.67 1.72
CA GLY A 390 21.87 -3.96 1.43
C GLY A 390 20.33 -3.90 1.31
N GLY A 391 19.81 -2.69 1.09
CA GLY A 391 18.38 -2.40 0.96
C GLY A 391 17.85 -2.50 -0.46
N TYR A 392 16.61 -2.04 -0.65
CA TYR A 392 15.93 -2.05 -1.94
C TYR A 392 15.06 -0.81 -2.15
N VAL A 393 14.75 -0.52 -3.43
CA VAL A 393 13.79 0.51 -3.84
C VAL A 393 12.73 -0.12 -4.73
N VAL A 394 11.47 0.21 -4.46
CA VAL A 394 10.33 -0.12 -5.31
C VAL A 394 9.62 1.18 -5.69
N VAL A 395 9.39 1.39 -6.99
CA VAL A 395 8.66 2.55 -7.49
C VAL A 395 7.17 2.25 -7.45
N LYS A 396 6.44 2.87 -6.51
CA LYS A 396 5.01 2.61 -6.27
C LYS A 396 4.06 3.45 -7.10
N HIS A 397 4.53 4.58 -7.59
CA HIS A 397 3.77 5.45 -8.48
C HIS A 397 4.71 6.08 -9.50
N LEU A 398 4.39 5.93 -10.79
CA LEU A 398 5.13 6.55 -11.89
C LEU A 398 4.26 6.49 -13.16
N PRO A 399 4.27 7.51 -14.04
CA PRO A 399 3.65 7.46 -15.37
C PRO A 399 4.15 6.27 -16.20
N PHE A 400 3.25 5.73 -17.04
CA PHE A 400 3.55 4.53 -17.85
C PHE A 400 4.81 4.70 -18.70
N ILE A 401 4.97 5.84 -19.37
CA ILE A 401 6.13 6.14 -20.24
C ILE A 401 7.44 6.05 -19.46
N LEU A 402 7.47 6.55 -18.23
CA LEU A 402 8.68 6.52 -17.39
C LEU A 402 8.95 5.13 -16.82
N ARG A 403 7.89 4.32 -16.57
CA ARG A 403 8.07 2.93 -16.14
C ARG A 403 8.79 2.06 -17.17
N GLN A 404 8.78 2.45 -18.45
CA GLN A 404 9.57 1.77 -19.49
C GLN A 404 11.08 2.07 -19.39
N LYS A 405 11.46 3.17 -18.69
CA LYS A 405 12.84 3.62 -18.57
C LYS A 405 13.54 3.15 -17.30
N VAL A 406 12.80 2.64 -16.31
CA VAL A 406 13.34 2.21 -15.01
C VAL A 406 12.83 0.83 -14.60
N ASN A 407 13.64 0.09 -13.86
CA ASN A 407 13.19 -1.15 -13.24
C ASN A 407 12.43 -0.85 -11.93
N VAL A 408 11.09 -0.78 -12.02
CA VAL A 408 10.21 -0.35 -10.90
C VAL A 408 10.27 -1.28 -9.69
N TRP A 409 10.67 -2.54 -9.86
CA TRP A 409 10.76 -3.55 -8.81
C TRP A 409 12.19 -3.77 -8.30
N GLY A 410 13.18 -3.10 -8.87
CA GLY A 410 14.58 -3.39 -8.62
C GLY A 410 15.08 -4.62 -9.34
N GLU A 411 16.27 -5.12 -8.95
CA GLU A 411 16.89 -6.29 -9.55
C GLU A 411 16.11 -7.58 -9.23
N LYS A 412 16.18 -8.56 -10.12
CA LYS A 412 15.59 -9.89 -9.88
C LYS A 412 16.30 -10.55 -8.70
N PRO A 413 15.58 -11.00 -7.67
CA PRO A 413 16.20 -11.69 -6.54
C PRO A 413 16.72 -13.09 -6.96
N SER A 414 17.64 -13.64 -6.20
CA SER A 414 18.20 -14.99 -6.46
C SER A 414 17.15 -16.09 -6.56
N HIS A 415 16.02 -15.95 -5.85
CA HIS A 415 14.89 -16.88 -5.88
C HIS A 415 13.87 -16.59 -7.00
N PHE A 416 14.18 -15.69 -7.94
CA PHE A 416 13.27 -15.37 -9.06
C PHE A 416 12.82 -16.60 -9.88
N PRO A 417 13.65 -17.62 -10.14
CA PRO A 417 13.21 -18.83 -10.83
C PRO A 417 11.98 -19.50 -10.16
N LEU A 418 11.97 -19.57 -8.83
CA LEU A 418 10.84 -20.10 -8.06
C LEU A 418 9.58 -19.25 -8.27
N LEU A 419 9.69 -17.92 -8.28
CA LEU A 419 8.56 -17.03 -8.54
C LEU A 419 7.98 -17.24 -9.94
N ALA A 420 8.85 -17.42 -10.94
CA ALA A 420 8.45 -17.69 -12.31
C ALA A 420 7.74 -19.06 -12.45
N GLU A 421 8.21 -20.09 -11.77
CA GLU A 421 7.56 -21.40 -11.74
C GLU A 421 6.19 -21.36 -11.07
N ILE A 422 6.07 -20.65 -9.93
CA ILE A 422 4.77 -20.42 -9.26
C ILE A 422 3.80 -19.74 -10.22
N LYS A 423 4.24 -18.65 -10.89
CA LYS A 423 3.40 -17.95 -11.88
C LYS A 423 2.95 -18.89 -13.00
N ALA A 424 3.87 -19.65 -13.56
CA ALA A 424 3.58 -20.61 -14.64
C ALA A 424 2.57 -21.70 -14.23
N LYS A 425 2.57 -22.10 -12.96
CA LYS A 425 1.59 -23.05 -12.41
C LYS A 425 0.24 -22.44 -12.14
N MET A 426 0.21 -21.18 -11.61
CA MET A 426 -1.02 -20.51 -11.18
C MET A 426 -1.75 -19.83 -12.34
N ASP A 427 -1.04 -19.37 -13.35
CA ASP A 427 -1.57 -18.67 -14.52
C ASP A 427 -0.73 -19.00 -15.78
N ALA A 428 -0.83 -20.23 -16.23
CA ALA A 428 -0.04 -20.78 -17.33
C ALA A 428 -0.15 -19.99 -18.65
N LYS A 429 -1.27 -19.31 -18.88
CA LYS A 429 -1.50 -18.49 -20.07
C LYS A 429 -1.16 -17.01 -19.89
N ASN A 430 -0.63 -16.63 -18.69
CA ASN A 430 -0.31 -15.24 -18.37
C ASN A 430 -1.48 -14.28 -18.60
N VAL A 431 -2.66 -14.64 -18.12
CA VAL A 431 -3.91 -13.87 -18.27
C VAL A 431 -3.92 -12.68 -17.31
N LEU A 432 -3.53 -12.93 -16.04
CA LEU A 432 -3.75 -12.03 -14.91
C LEU A 432 -2.61 -11.03 -14.74
N ASN A 433 -2.92 -9.74 -14.77
CA ASN A 433 -1.99 -8.61 -14.52
C ASN A 433 -0.61 -8.83 -15.18
N TYR A 434 -0.62 -9.25 -16.45
CA TYR A 434 0.58 -9.63 -17.21
C TYR A 434 1.63 -8.51 -17.19
N LYS A 435 2.88 -8.85 -16.89
CA LYS A 435 4.01 -7.92 -16.75
C LYS A 435 3.84 -6.87 -15.65
N ARG A 436 3.02 -7.11 -14.63
CA ARG A 436 2.80 -6.13 -13.56
C ARG A 436 3.72 -6.29 -12.35
N PHE A 437 4.36 -7.43 -12.20
CA PHE A 437 5.17 -7.75 -11.04
C PHE A 437 6.66 -7.89 -11.39
N ILE A 438 7.49 -8.22 -10.38
CA ILE A 438 8.95 -8.33 -10.50
C ILE A 438 9.35 -9.23 -11.67
N GLY A 439 10.37 -8.81 -12.43
CA GLY A 439 10.92 -9.58 -13.54
C GLY A 439 9.98 -9.77 -14.74
N GLY A 440 8.83 -9.10 -14.75
CA GLY A 440 7.84 -9.21 -15.83
C GLY A 440 6.81 -10.33 -15.65
N ILE A 441 6.64 -10.81 -14.42
CA ILE A 441 5.56 -11.73 -14.03
C ILE A 441 4.23 -10.99 -14.07
#